data_2fe6a3ff10abd5ff6026b8dad8bcb45e
#
_entry.id   2fe6a3ff10abd5ff6026b8dad8bcb45e
#
_cell.length_a   1.000
_cell.length_b   1.000
_cell.length_c   1.000
_cell.angle_alpha   90.00
_cell.angle_beta   90.00
_cell.angle_gamma   90.00
#
_symmetry.space_group_name_H-M   'P 1'
#
loop_
_entity.id
_entity.type
_entity.pdbx_description
1 polymer ?
#
loop_
_entity_poly.entity_id
_entity_poly.type
_entity_poly.pdbx_seq_one_letter_code
_entity_poly.pdbx_strand_id
1 'polypeptide(L)'
;MNPVLLVVSAVLAACLYLVGLALDMFWLKLMSKPWLVVALAVAVWHHAGNGAGRRIAWGLLAGAVGDVCLALPNAFLPGMIAFAIGHALYVAAFVQWSRSPALILLAPVSVFAGTGLWLMLPGAGTFTVPLVIYVVVIAAMIWRAASCALEPQENALIRWGPLAGALLFGFSDTLIGIHRFAQPMPGAAFSIILTYWAGQALFAASAIRRQTQTSTEAANSH
;
A
#
# COMPACT_ATOMS: atom_id res chain seq x y z
N MET A 1 0.93 5.63 23.43
CA MET A 1 0.00 4.47 23.37
C MET A 1 0.84 3.21 23.58
N ASN A 2 0.36 2.24 24.37
CA ASN A 2 1.11 1.01 24.61
C ASN A 2 1.27 0.22 23.29
N PRO A 3 2.50 -0.06 22.83
CA PRO A 3 2.73 -0.73 21.55
C PRO A 3 2.13 -2.14 21.50
N VAL A 4 2.09 -2.84 22.63
CA VAL A 4 1.47 -4.17 22.72
C VAL A 4 -0.03 -4.10 22.46
N LEU A 5 -0.73 -3.12 23.07
CA LEU A 5 -2.17 -2.94 22.84
C LEU A 5 -2.47 -2.58 21.37
N LEU A 6 -1.61 -1.78 20.75
CA LEU A 6 -1.77 -1.45 19.33
C LEU A 6 -1.67 -2.67 18.43
N VAL A 7 -0.65 -3.51 18.66
CA VAL A 7 -0.46 -4.76 17.89
C VAL A 7 -1.63 -5.73 18.14
N VAL A 8 -2.02 -5.94 19.40
CA VAL A 8 -3.13 -6.83 19.74
C VAL A 8 -4.43 -6.36 19.09
N SER A 9 -4.73 -5.04 19.13
CA SER A 9 -5.94 -4.50 18.48
C SER A 9 -5.91 -4.65 16.96
N ALA A 10 -4.75 -4.48 16.32
CA ALA A 10 -4.59 -4.67 14.89
C ALA A 10 -4.80 -6.14 14.47
N VAL A 11 -4.20 -7.08 15.21
CA VAL A 11 -4.39 -8.52 14.97
C VAL A 11 -5.84 -8.94 15.18
N LEU A 12 -6.47 -8.47 16.26
CA LEU A 12 -7.89 -8.74 16.52
C LEU A 12 -8.77 -8.21 15.38
N ALA A 13 -8.53 -6.99 14.92
CA ALA A 13 -9.27 -6.41 13.81
C ALA A 13 -9.08 -7.21 12.51
N ALA A 14 -7.85 -7.68 12.23
CA ALA A 14 -7.59 -8.54 11.10
C ALA A 14 -8.37 -9.86 11.18
N CYS A 15 -8.37 -10.52 12.34
CA CYS A 15 -9.16 -11.73 12.57
C CYS A 15 -10.66 -11.47 12.40
N LEU A 16 -11.17 -10.39 12.97
CA LEU A 16 -12.59 -10.00 12.85
C LEU A 16 -12.96 -9.73 11.38
N TYR A 17 -12.08 -9.08 10.60
CA TYR A 17 -12.34 -8.89 9.18
C TYR A 17 -12.41 -10.22 8.42
N LEU A 18 -11.48 -11.15 8.67
CA LEU A 18 -11.47 -12.46 8.01
C LEU A 18 -12.72 -13.28 8.36
N VAL A 19 -13.16 -13.21 9.62
CA VAL A 19 -14.46 -13.80 10.05
C VAL A 19 -15.61 -13.11 9.33
N GLY A 20 -15.63 -11.78 9.28
CA GLY A 20 -16.64 -11.01 8.56
C GLY A 20 -16.67 -11.31 7.06
N LEU A 21 -15.52 -11.62 6.48
CA LEU A 21 -15.40 -12.02 5.07
C LEU A 21 -15.96 -13.43 4.85
N ALA A 22 -15.64 -14.36 5.75
CA ALA A 22 -16.09 -15.74 5.66
C ALA A 22 -17.62 -15.88 5.89
N LEU A 23 -18.18 -15.05 6.79
CA LEU A 23 -19.61 -15.07 7.15
C LEU A 23 -20.44 -14.01 6.41
N ASP A 24 -19.84 -13.29 5.46
CA ASP A 24 -20.43 -12.17 4.69
C ASP A 24 -21.09 -11.07 5.56
N MET A 25 -20.49 -10.75 6.71
CA MET A 25 -20.99 -9.75 7.64
C MET A 25 -20.53 -8.34 7.27
N PHE A 26 -21.39 -7.54 6.63
CA PHE A 26 -21.06 -6.19 6.13
C PHE A 26 -20.45 -5.27 7.19
N TRP A 27 -21.11 -5.07 8.32
CA TRP A 27 -20.65 -4.16 9.37
C TRP A 27 -19.33 -4.59 10.00
N LEU A 28 -19.13 -5.90 10.14
CA LEU A 28 -17.89 -6.41 10.68
C LEU A 28 -16.71 -6.14 9.72
N LYS A 29 -16.91 -6.35 8.42
CA LYS A 29 -15.94 -6.00 7.38
C LYS A 29 -15.63 -4.51 7.36
N LEU A 30 -16.66 -3.66 7.37
CA LEU A 30 -16.52 -2.20 7.28
C LEU A 30 -15.72 -1.62 8.47
N MET A 31 -16.01 -2.07 9.68
CA MET A 31 -15.38 -1.52 10.89
C MET A 31 -13.96 -2.06 11.11
N SER A 32 -13.72 -3.32 10.79
CA SER A 32 -12.45 -3.97 11.09
C SER A 32 -11.38 -3.81 10.01
N LYS A 33 -11.76 -3.70 8.72
CA LYS A 33 -10.83 -3.61 7.59
C LYS A 33 -9.82 -2.46 7.72
N PRO A 34 -10.23 -1.21 7.94
CA PRO A 34 -9.31 -0.07 7.99
C PRO A 34 -8.44 -0.06 9.25
N TRP A 35 -8.87 -0.75 10.33
CA TRP A 35 -8.23 -0.62 11.64
C TRP A 35 -6.77 -1.09 11.66
N LEU A 36 -6.44 -2.20 10.97
CA LEU A 36 -5.06 -2.67 10.87
C LEU A 36 -4.16 -1.59 10.25
N VAL A 37 -4.62 -0.96 9.16
CA VAL A 37 -3.86 0.06 8.45
C VAL A 37 -3.74 1.34 9.28
N VAL A 38 -4.79 1.72 10.01
CA VAL A 38 -4.74 2.83 10.98
C VAL A 38 -3.73 2.54 12.09
N ALA A 39 -3.70 1.33 12.62
CA ALA A 39 -2.72 0.93 13.64
C ALA A 39 -1.27 1.02 13.10
N LEU A 40 -1.03 0.59 11.85
CA LEU A 40 0.26 0.77 11.19
C LEU A 40 0.62 2.25 11.02
N ALA A 41 -0.35 3.09 10.61
CA ALA A 41 -0.13 4.54 10.48
C ALA A 41 0.26 5.18 11.80
N VAL A 42 -0.42 4.82 12.89
CA VAL A 42 -0.09 5.28 14.25
C VAL A 42 1.31 4.81 14.67
N ALA A 43 1.66 3.56 14.41
CA ALA A 43 3.00 3.05 14.72
C ALA A 43 4.08 3.83 13.96
N VAL A 44 3.90 4.06 12.66
CA VAL A 44 4.82 4.87 11.84
C VAL A 44 4.90 6.30 12.37
N TRP A 45 3.76 6.91 12.71
CA TRP A 45 3.71 8.29 13.22
C TRP A 45 4.53 8.48 14.47
N HIS A 46 4.50 7.50 15.38
CA HIS A 46 5.26 7.56 16.64
C HIS A 46 6.76 7.25 16.49
N HIS A 47 7.16 6.43 15.51
CA HIS A 47 8.52 5.92 15.42
C HIS A 47 9.32 6.46 14.23
N ALA A 48 8.68 6.94 13.17
CA ALA A 48 9.37 7.29 11.92
C ALA A 48 9.64 8.78 11.71
N GLY A 49 9.56 9.60 12.76
CA GLY A 49 9.97 11.01 12.74
C GLY A 49 9.25 11.87 11.69
N ASN A 50 9.97 12.81 11.07
CA ASN A 50 9.47 13.73 10.05
C ASN A 50 9.84 13.28 8.62
N GLY A 51 9.36 13.98 7.59
CA GLY A 51 9.73 13.74 6.19
C GLY A 51 9.08 12.51 5.59
N ALA A 52 9.89 11.57 5.07
CA ALA A 52 9.39 10.38 4.38
C ALA A 52 8.49 9.50 5.26
N GLY A 53 8.85 9.30 6.54
CA GLY A 53 8.03 8.53 7.48
C GLY A 53 6.63 9.11 7.65
N ARG A 54 6.50 10.43 7.76
CA ARG A 54 5.19 11.10 7.81
C ARG A 54 4.37 10.87 6.53
N ARG A 55 5.02 10.86 5.36
CA ARG A 55 4.32 10.56 4.09
C ARG A 55 3.82 9.13 4.05
N ILE A 56 4.60 8.16 4.56
CA ILE A 56 4.13 6.77 4.69
C ILE A 56 2.92 6.72 5.62
N ALA A 57 2.93 7.39 6.78
CA ALA A 57 1.79 7.40 7.69
C ALA A 57 0.53 8.00 7.04
N TRP A 58 0.66 9.12 6.33
CA TRP A 58 -0.45 9.71 5.59
C TRP A 58 -0.95 8.81 4.45
N GLY A 59 -0.04 8.12 3.76
CA GLY A 59 -0.39 7.15 2.72
C GLY A 59 -1.21 5.98 3.28
N LEU A 60 -0.82 5.47 4.46
CA LEU A 60 -1.58 4.46 5.20
C LEU A 60 -2.99 4.97 5.54
N LEU A 61 -3.11 6.19 6.07
CA LEU A 61 -4.42 6.78 6.40
C LEU A 61 -5.30 6.97 5.15
N ALA A 62 -4.71 7.42 4.04
CA ALA A 62 -5.43 7.51 2.77
C ALA A 62 -5.92 6.13 2.29
N GLY A 63 -5.11 5.07 2.47
CA GLY A 63 -5.51 3.69 2.23
C GLY A 63 -6.69 3.25 3.11
N ALA A 64 -6.67 3.59 4.40
CA ALA A 64 -7.78 3.30 5.31
C ALA A 64 -9.08 4.01 4.87
N VAL A 65 -9.00 5.27 4.41
CA VAL A 65 -10.15 5.97 3.81
C VAL A 65 -10.63 5.24 2.55
N GLY A 66 -9.70 4.81 1.69
CA GLY A 66 -10.00 4.01 0.50
C GLY A 66 -10.74 2.72 0.84
N ASP A 67 -10.31 2.01 1.90
CA ASP A 67 -10.96 0.80 2.39
C ASP A 67 -12.43 1.02 2.79
N VAL A 68 -12.70 2.11 3.49
CA VAL A 68 -14.08 2.50 3.86
C VAL A 68 -14.89 2.82 2.60
N CYS A 69 -14.35 3.63 1.69
CA CYS A 69 -15.04 4.01 0.45
C CYS A 69 -15.37 2.78 -0.41
N LEU A 70 -14.41 1.86 -0.60
CA LEU A 70 -14.65 0.66 -1.42
C LEU A 70 -15.69 -0.29 -0.81
N ALA A 71 -15.95 -0.22 0.49
CA ALA A 71 -16.98 -1.00 1.15
C ALA A 71 -18.39 -0.39 0.99
N LEU A 72 -18.49 0.90 0.67
CA LEU A 72 -19.77 1.61 0.54
C LEU A 72 -20.32 1.53 -0.89
N PRO A 73 -21.65 1.46 -1.05
CA PRO A 73 -22.27 1.47 -2.37
C PRO A 73 -21.97 2.79 -3.11
N ASN A 74 -21.74 2.70 -4.41
CA ASN A 74 -21.47 3.85 -5.30
C ASN A 74 -20.23 4.69 -4.95
N ALA A 75 -19.36 4.27 -4.03
CA ALA A 75 -18.17 5.01 -3.61
C ALA A 75 -16.85 4.44 -4.17
N PHE A 76 -16.93 3.64 -5.27
CA PHE A 76 -15.73 3.06 -5.90
C PHE A 76 -14.75 4.14 -6.39
N LEU A 77 -15.21 5.18 -7.09
CA LEU A 77 -14.36 6.27 -7.55
C LEU A 77 -13.72 7.08 -6.39
N PRO A 78 -14.45 7.49 -5.36
CA PRO A 78 -13.83 8.05 -4.15
C PRO A 78 -12.77 7.14 -3.52
N GLY A 79 -13.02 5.83 -3.48
CA GLY A 79 -12.04 4.85 -2.99
C GLY A 79 -10.77 4.81 -3.84
N MET A 80 -10.90 4.77 -5.17
CA MET A 80 -9.76 4.88 -6.09
C MET A 80 -8.95 6.16 -5.88
N ILE A 81 -9.63 7.31 -5.71
CA ILE A 81 -8.96 8.58 -5.47
C ILE A 81 -8.18 8.55 -4.16
N ALA A 82 -8.78 8.04 -3.08
CA ALA A 82 -8.12 7.93 -1.79
C ALA A 82 -6.86 7.04 -1.86
N PHE A 83 -6.95 5.88 -2.52
CA PHE A 83 -5.79 5.02 -2.74
C PHE A 83 -4.74 5.68 -3.64
N ALA A 84 -5.14 6.37 -4.73
CA ALA A 84 -4.21 7.10 -5.59
C ALA A 84 -3.42 8.18 -4.82
N ILE A 85 -4.09 8.91 -3.91
CA ILE A 85 -3.42 9.85 -2.99
C ILE A 85 -2.42 9.11 -2.10
N GLY A 86 -2.80 7.97 -1.54
CA GLY A 86 -1.91 7.12 -0.74
C GLY A 86 -0.66 6.68 -1.52
N HIS A 87 -0.84 6.19 -2.75
CA HIS A 87 0.26 5.80 -3.64
C HIS A 87 1.17 6.98 -3.99
N ALA A 88 0.61 8.15 -4.27
CA ALA A 88 1.39 9.36 -4.54
C ALA A 88 2.25 9.78 -3.32
N LEU A 89 1.71 9.63 -2.11
CA LEU A 89 2.45 9.87 -0.87
C LEU A 89 3.58 8.85 -0.68
N TYR A 90 3.38 7.58 -1.05
CA TYR A 90 4.45 6.57 -1.06
C TYR A 90 5.51 6.89 -2.10
N VAL A 91 5.13 7.28 -3.33
CA VAL A 91 6.08 7.79 -4.34
C VAL A 91 6.94 8.91 -3.75
N ALA A 92 6.32 9.91 -3.12
CA ALA A 92 7.01 11.03 -2.53
C ALA A 92 7.94 10.63 -1.36
N ALA A 93 7.62 9.57 -0.61
CA ALA A 93 8.48 8.99 0.41
C ALA A 93 9.68 8.26 -0.23
N PHE A 94 9.44 7.42 -1.23
CA PHE A 94 10.48 6.63 -1.89
C PHE A 94 11.47 7.51 -2.68
N VAL A 95 11.02 8.63 -3.26
CA VAL A 95 11.91 9.65 -3.86
C VAL A 95 12.86 10.26 -2.82
N GLN A 96 12.44 10.40 -1.56
CA GLN A 96 13.34 10.83 -0.49
C GLN A 96 14.32 9.74 -0.05
N TRP A 97 13.92 8.47 -0.15
CA TRP A 97 14.78 7.34 0.22
C TRP A 97 15.81 6.98 -0.85
N SER A 98 15.50 7.21 -2.12
CA SER A 98 16.44 7.06 -3.22
C SER A 98 16.20 8.15 -4.27
N ARG A 99 17.26 8.88 -4.62
CA ARG A 99 17.24 9.87 -5.70
C ARG A 99 17.60 9.28 -7.06
N SER A 100 18.08 8.05 -7.08
CA SER A 100 18.38 7.35 -8.33
C SER A 100 17.11 7.23 -9.20
N PRO A 101 17.12 7.64 -10.46
CA PRO A 101 15.97 7.47 -11.32
C PRO A 101 15.76 6.01 -11.77
N ALA A 102 16.78 5.15 -11.66
CA ALA A 102 16.73 3.71 -11.98
C ALA A 102 15.94 3.41 -13.28
N LEU A 103 16.24 4.13 -14.37
CA LEU A 103 15.45 4.13 -15.62
C LEU A 103 15.31 2.74 -16.24
N ILE A 104 16.30 1.86 -16.03
CA ILE A 104 16.24 0.46 -16.50
C ILE A 104 15.00 -0.29 -15.96
N LEU A 105 14.48 0.12 -14.82
CA LEU A 105 13.31 -0.51 -14.18
C LEU A 105 11.99 -0.04 -14.78
N LEU A 106 11.98 1.02 -15.60
CA LEU A 106 10.77 1.47 -16.27
C LEU A 106 10.22 0.42 -17.24
N ALA A 107 11.08 -0.31 -17.93
CA ALA A 107 10.63 -1.32 -18.88
C ALA A 107 9.78 -2.43 -18.24
N PRO A 108 10.24 -3.17 -17.21
CA PRO A 108 9.42 -4.19 -16.58
C PRO A 108 8.18 -3.62 -15.87
N VAL A 109 8.27 -2.43 -15.29
CA VAL A 109 7.11 -1.77 -14.66
C VAL A 109 6.07 -1.37 -15.69
N SER A 110 6.50 -0.85 -16.86
CA SER A 110 5.58 -0.50 -17.95
C SER A 110 4.90 -1.74 -18.56
N VAL A 111 5.60 -2.87 -18.66
CA VAL A 111 5.02 -4.15 -19.09
C VAL A 111 3.94 -4.60 -18.10
N PHE A 112 4.22 -4.56 -16.80
CA PHE A 112 3.24 -4.91 -15.77
C PHE A 112 2.00 -4.01 -15.85
N ALA A 113 2.19 -2.69 -15.88
CA ALA A 113 1.10 -1.70 -15.95
C ALA A 113 0.30 -1.83 -17.26
N GLY A 114 1.00 -1.98 -18.39
CA GLY A 114 0.38 -2.14 -19.71
C GLY A 114 -0.45 -3.42 -19.81
N THR A 115 0.04 -4.54 -19.25
CA THR A 115 -0.72 -5.80 -19.19
C THR A 115 -1.98 -5.63 -18.34
N GLY A 116 -1.88 -5.00 -17.18
CA GLY A 116 -3.04 -4.70 -16.34
C GLY A 116 -4.07 -3.83 -17.06
N LEU A 117 -3.66 -2.76 -17.72
CA LEU A 117 -4.55 -1.92 -18.51
C LEU A 117 -5.17 -2.69 -19.67
N TRP A 118 -4.40 -3.45 -20.42
CA TRP A 118 -4.91 -4.25 -21.53
C TRP A 118 -6.04 -5.19 -21.11
N LEU A 119 -5.93 -5.80 -19.93
CA LEU A 119 -6.97 -6.68 -19.39
C LEU A 119 -8.23 -5.93 -18.94
N MET A 120 -8.08 -4.72 -18.37
CA MET A 120 -9.16 -4.02 -17.68
C MET A 120 -9.87 -2.98 -18.55
N LEU A 121 -9.19 -2.37 -19.53
CA LEU A 121 -9.75 -1.28 -20.34
C LEU A 121 -11.04 -1.64 -21.09
N PRO A 122 -11.19 -2.85 -21.68
CA PRO A 122 -12.41 -3.19 -22.40
C PRO A 122 -13.70 -3.07 -21.57
N GLY A 123 -13.61 -3.31 -20.25
CA GLY A 123 -14.77 -3.23 -19.35
C GLY A 123 -14.80 -1.96 -18.50
N ALA A 124 -13.86 -1.03 -18.67
CA ALA A 124 -13.75 0.14 -17.81
C ALA A 124 -14.84 1.19 -18.04
N GLY A 125 -15.39 1.31 -19.27
CA GLY A 125 -16.45 2.26 -19.59
C GLY A 125 -16.12 3.70 -19.14
N THR A 126 -16.96 4.29 -18.33
CA THR A 126 -16.76 5.64 -17.78
C THR A 126 -15.54 5.76 -16.84
N PHE A 127 -15.02 4.64 -16.35
CA PHE A 127 -13.82 4.59 -15.51
C PHE A 127 -12.51 4.55 -16.29
N THR A 128 -12.55 4.58 -17.63
CA THR A 128 -11.33 4.51 -18.47
C THR A 128 -10.26 5.53 -18.05
N VAL A 129 -10.61 6.80 -17.95
CA VAL A 129 -9.65 7.86 -17.56
C VAL A 129 -9.18 7.70 -16.11
N PRO A 130 -10.07 7.56 -15.11
CA PRO A 130 -9.64 7.27 -13.73
C PRO A 130 -8.74 6.05 -13.61
N LEU A 131 -9.04 4.96 -14.32
CA LEU A 131 -8.26 3.72 -14.30
C LEU A 131 -6.84 3.92 -14.85
N VAL A 132 -6.71 4.61 -15.99
CA VAL A 132 -5.38 4.91 -16.58
C VAL A 132 -4.54 5.73 -15.61
N ILE A 133 -5.11 6.80 -15.03
CA ILE A 133 -4.40 7.64 -14.04
C ILE A 133 -3.97 6.79 -12.84
N TYR A 134 -4.86 5.96 -12.34
CA TYR A 134 -4.61 5.10 -11.19
C TYR A 134 -3.46 4.12 -11.44
N VAL A 135 -3.47 3.43 -12.57
CA VAL A 135 -2.41 2.48 -12.96
C VAL A 135 -1.07 3.18 -13.14
N VAL A 136 -1.06 4.40 -13.71
CA VAL A 136 0.17 5.21 -13.83
C VAL A 136 0.75 5.54 -12.44
N VAL A 137 -0.09 5.89 -11.47
CA VAL A 137 0.36 6.18 -10.10
C VAL A 137 0.91 4.93 -9.41
N ILE A 138 0.26 3.76 -9.58
CA ILE A 138 0.78 2.48 -9.08
C ILE A 138 2.14 2.14 -9.75
N ALA A 139 2.23 2.29 -11.06
CA ALA A 139 3.48 2.06 -11.78
C ALA A 139 4.62 2.96 -11.27
N ALA A 140 4.34 4.24 -11.04
CA ALA A 140 5.28 5.18 -10.44
C ALA A 140 5.70 4.74 -9.01
N MET A 141 4.75 4.24 -8.21
CA MET A 141 5.04 3.72 -6.87
C MET A 141 5.97 2.51 -6.93
N ILE A 142 5.68 1.51 -7.78
CA ILE A 142 6.52 0.32 -7.95
C ILE A 142 7.91 0.71 -8.46
N TRP A 143 7.98 1.59 -9.46
CA TRP A 143 9.25 2.08 -10.00
C TRP A 143 10.10 2.76 -8.93
N ARG A 144 9.53 3.68 -8.14
CA ARG A 144 10.27 4.37 -7.08
C ARG A 144 10.65 3.47 -5.91
N ALA A 145 9.79 2.51 -5.56
CA ALA A 145 10.13 1.48 -4.59
C ALA A 145 11.29 0.57 -5.07
N ALA A 146 11.30 0.20 -6.36
CA ALA A 146 12.38 -0.56 -6.96
C ALA A 146 13.70 0.22 -6.99
N SER A 147 13.66 1.55 -7.16
CA SER A 147 14.84 2.41 -7.05
C SER A 147 15.48 2.33 -5.66
N CYS A 148 14.68 2.19 -4.59
CA CYS A 148 15.20 2.02 -3.23
C CYS A 148 15.98 0.70 -3.06
N ALA A 149 15.61 -0.36 -3.79
CA ALA A 149 16.29 -1.64 -3.72
C ALA A 149 17.71 -1.62 -4.36
N LEU A 150 17.98 -0.63 -5.21
CA LEU A 150 19.32 -0.44 -5.84
C LEU A 150 20.28 0.35 -4.94
N GLU A 151 19.78 1.02 -3.89
CA GLU A 151 20.64 1.70 -2.95
C GLU A 151 21.41 0.70 -2.08
N PRO A 152 22.71 0.93 -1.84
CA PRO A 152 23.50 0.10 -0.94
C PRO A 152 22.93 0.14 0.46
N GLN A 153 22.40 -0.97 0.95
CA GLN A 153 21.83 -1.09 2.29
C GLN A 153 22.09 -2.50 2.81
N GLU A 154 22.64 -2.60 4.02
CA GLU A 154 22.88 -3.89 4.67
C GLU A 154 21.59 -4.51 5.20
N ASN A 155 20.67 -3.68 5.70
CA ASN A 155 19.41 -4.16 6.23
C ASN A 155 18.44 -4.54 5.10
N ALA A 156 18.12 -5.83 4.99
CA ALA A 156 17.26 -6.38 3.95
C ALA A 156 15.85 -5.74 3.93
N LEU A 157 15.27 -5.43 5.09
CA LEU A 157 13.95 -4.80 5.18
C LEU A 157 13.97 -3.37 4.65
N ILE A 158 15.04 -2.60 4.93
CA ILE A 158 15.20 -1.25 4.40
C ILE A 158 15.39 -1.27 2.89
N ARG A 159 16.14 -2.25 2.38
CA ARG A 159 16.47 -2.40 0.98
C ARG A 159 15.29 -2.91 0.15
N TRP A 160 14.71 -4.02 0.54
CA TRP A 160 13.73 -4.77 -0.26
C TRP A 160 12.28 -4.55 0.18
N GLY A 161 12.05 -4.10 1.42
CA GLY A 161 10.72 -3.90 1.97
C GLY A 161 9.83 -2.95 1.14
N PRO A 162 10.34 -1.79 0.68
CA PRO A 162 9.56 -0.91 -0.20
C PRO A 162 9.13 -1.59 -1.50
N LEU A 163 10.04 -2.31 -2.19
CA LEU A 163 9.73 -3.00 -3.43
C LEU A 163 8.75 -4.15 -3.22
N ALA A 164 9.01 -5.02 -2.25
CA ALA A 164 8.10 -6.13 -1.93
C ALA A 164 6.70 -5.60 -1.55
N GLY A 165 6.65 -4.54 -0.74
CA GLY A 165 5.39 -3.88 -0.37
C GLY A 165 4.64 -3.31 -1.58
N ALA A 166 5.35 -2.64 -2.49
CA ALA A 166 4.76 -2.06 -3.70
C ALA A 166 4.25 -3.12 -4.68
N LEU A 167 4.97 -4.24 -4.82
CA LEU A 167 4.54 -5.36 -5.67
C LEU A 167 3.30 -6.06 -5.10
N LEU A 168 3.27 -6.32 -3.79
CA LEU A 168 2.11 -6.93 -3.13
C LEU A 168 0.89 -6.02 -3.20
N PHE A 169 1.07 -4.72 -2.98
CA PHE A 169 -0.01 -3.75 -3.10
C PHE A 169 -0.51 -3.65 -4.55
N GLY A 170 0.39 -3.48 -5.52
CA GLY A 170 0.04 -3.41 -6.94
C GLY A 170 -0.66 -4.69 -7.44
N PHE A 171 -0.25 -5.86 -6.93
CA PHE A 171 -0.93 -7.13 -7.19
C PHE A 171 -2.36 -7.14 -6.62
N SER A 172 -2.54 -6.71 -5.36
CA SER A 172 -3.86 -6.57 -4.74
C SER A 172 -4.79 -5.68 -5.57
N ASP A 173 -4.30 -4.51 -5.98
CA ASP A 173 -5.08 -3.55 -6.77
C ASP A 173 -5.39 -4.07 -8.18
N THR A 174 -4.46 -4.82 -8.78
CA THR A 174 -4.70 -5.50 -10.06
C THR A 174 -5.83 -6.52 -9.93
N LEU A 175 -5.87 -7.29 -8.85
CA LEU A 175 -6.98 -8.22 -8.60
C LEU A 175 -8.32 -7.50 -8.42
N ILE A 176 -8.36 -6.36 -7.71
CA ILE A 176 -9.57 -5.52 -7.60
C ILE A 176 -10.00 -5.04 -8.98
N GLY A 177 -9.06 -4.54 -9.79
CA GLY A 177 -9.34 -4.03 -11.14
C GLY A 177 -9.85 -5.12 -12.08
N ILE A 178 -9.22 -6.31 -12.10
CA ILE A 178 -9.68 -7.44 -12.91
C ILE A 178 -11.07 -7.88 -12.47
N HIS A 179 -11.30 -8.05 -11.17
CA HIS A 179 -12.60 -8.41 -10.61
C HIS A 179 -13.71 -7.42 -11.01
N ARG A 180 -13.37 -6.13 -11.06
CA ARG A 180 -14.31 -5.05 -11.35
C ARG A 180 -14.57 -4.85 -12.85
N PHE A 181 -13.51 -4.91 -13.67
CA PHE A 181 -13.54 -4.44 -15.05
C PHE A 181 -13.34 -5.54 -16.10
N ALA A 182 -12.78 -6.69 -15.75
CA ALA A 182 -12.55 -7.77 -16.71
C ALA A 182 -13.49 -8.95 -16.46
N GLN A 183 -13.35 -9.62 -15.34
CA GLN A 183 -14.18 -10.77 -15.00
C GLN A 183 -14.31 -10.94 -13.48
N PRO A 184 -15.50 -11.30 -12.97
CA PRO A 184 -15.66 -11.62 -11.56
C PRO A 184 -14.72 -12.76 -11.14
N MET A 185 -14.03 -12.60 -10.02
CA MET A 185 -13.10 -13.58 -9.46
C MET A 185 -13.61 -14.06 -8.09
N PRO A 186 -14.41 -15.14 -8.03
CA PRO A 186 -14.87 -15.68 -6.77
C PRO A 186 -13.69 -16.04 -5.86
N GLY A 187 -13.76 -15.67 -4.59
CA GLY A 187 -12.69 -15.96 -3.62
C GLY A 187 -11.48 -15.01 -3.65
N ALA A 188 -11.37 -14.11 -4.63
CA ALA A 188 -10.24 -13.16 -4.70
C ALA A 188 -10.13 -12.24 -3.48
N ALA A 189 -11.22 -12.03 -2.74
CA ALA A 189 -11.24 -11.13 -1.59
C ALA A 189 -10.19 -11.48 -0.52
N PHE A 190 -9.92 -12.76 -0.28
CA PHE A 190 -8.85 -13.19 0.64
C PHE A 190 -7.46 -12.85 0.11
N SER A 191 -7.18 -13.12 -1.17
CA SER A 191 -5.89 -12.78 -1.78
C SER A 191 -5.67 -11.27 -1.81
N ILE A 192 -6.71 -10.51 -2.16
CA ILE A 192 -6.69 -9.04 -2.17
C ILE A 192 -6.30 -8.51 -0.79
N ILE A 193 -7.02 -8.92 0.26
CA ILE A 193 -6.79 -8.34 1.59
C ILE A 193 -5.44 -8.75 2.19
N LEU A 194 -5.01 -10.00 2.01
CA LEU A 194 -3.75 -10.47 2.56
C LEU A 194 -2.56 -9.80 1.89
N THR A 195 -2.57 -9.67 0.56
CA THR A 195 -1.48 -8.99 -0.17
C THR A 195 -1.47 -7.49 0.09
N TYR A 196 -2.63 -6.85 0.20
CA TYR A 196 -2.77 -5.46 0.61
C TYR A 196 -2.17 -5.20 1.99
N TRP A 197 -2.60 -5.94 3.01
CA TRP A 197 -2.10 -5.77 4.37
C TRP A 197 -0.60 -6.07 4.50
N ALA A 198 -0.11 -7.10 3.82
CA ALA A 198 1.31 -7.41 3.79
C ALA A 198 2.11 -6.26 3.15
N GLY A 199 1.62 -5.69 2.05
CA GLY A 199 2.23 -4.52 1.40
C GLY A 199 2.29 -3.31 2.34
N GLN A 200 1.19 -2.98 3.00
CA GLN A 200 1.11 -1.88 3.96
C GLN A 200 2.03 -2.09 5.18
N ALA A 201 2.09 -3.32 5.70
CA ALA A 201 2.98 -3.68 6.81
C ALA A 201 4.46 -3.53 6.43
N LEU A 202 4.85 -3.91 5.21
CA LEU A 202 6.22 -3.74 4.72
C LEU A 202 6.60 -2.27 4.57
N PHE A 203 5.70 -1.41 4.10
CA PHE A 203 5.94 0.04 4.05
C PHE A 203 6.14 0.61 5.46
N ALA A 204 5.26 0.27 6.39
CA ALA A 204 5.36 0.72 7.78
C ALA A 204 6.66 0.24 8.45
N ALA A 205 6.97 -1.05 8.33
CA ALA A 205 8.18 -1.64 8.92
C ALA A 205 9.46 -1.04 8.33
N SER A 206 9.50 -0.81 7.01
CA SER A 206 10.65 -0.17 6.34
C SER A 206 10.85 1.27 6.83
N ALA A 207 9.76 2.03 7.01
CA ALA A 207 9.82 3.40 7.49
C ALA A 207 10.35 3.47 8.94
N ILE A 208 9.83 2.63 9.82
CA ILE A 208 10.25 2.55 11.22
C ILE A 208 11.72 2.14 11.31
N ARG A 209 12.12 1.10 10.56
CA ARG A 209 13.50 0.58 10.61
C ARG A 209 14.52 1.60 10.10
N ARG A 210 14.21 2.34 9.03
CA ARG A 210 15.07 3.42 8.52
C ARG A 210 15.30 4.49 9.59
N GLN A 211 14.27 4.94 10.27
CA GLN A 211 14.39 5.97 11.30
C GLN A 211 15.25 5.50 12.47
N THR A 212 15.05 4.25 12.91
CA THR A 212 15.86 3.67 14.01
C THR A 212 17.34 3.62 13.62
N GLN A 213 17.65 3.20 12.38
CA GLN A 213 19.04 3.15 11.90
C GLN A 213 19.68 4.53 11.89
N THR A 214 19.01 5.54 11.30
CA THR A 214 19.52 6.92 11.25
C THR A 214 19.76 7.51 12.65
N SER A 215 18.87 7.21 13.61
CA SER A 215 19.01 7.67 14.99
C SER A 215 20.20 7.02 15.69
N THR A 216 20.47 5.74 15.44
CA THR A 216 21.62 5.01 15.98
C THR A 216 22.94 5.51 15.40
N GLU A 217 23.01 5.76 14.10
CA GLU A 217 24.19 6.31 13.43
C GLU A 217 24.53 7.71 13.96
N ALA A 218 23.51 8.57 14.13
CA ALA A 218 23.69 9.90 14.71
C ALA A 218 24.19 9.86 16.17
N ALA A 219 23.73 8.89 16.97
CA ALA A 219 24.19 8.72 18.35
C ALA A 219 25.65 8.21 18.45
N ASN A 220 26.10 7.43 17.49
CA ASN A 220 27.46 6.87 17.44
C ASN A 220 28.51 7.85 16.85
N SER A 221 28.06 8.96 16.25
CA SER A 221 28.93 9.99 15.64
C SER A 221 29.32 11.10 16.62
N HIS A 222 28.81 11.06 17.84
CA HIS A 222 29.14 11.98 18.98
C HIS A 222 29.91 11.26 20.08
#